data_b0cf8357e81774a9923b0e2d71716384
#
_entry.id   b0cf8357e81774a9923b0e2d71716384
#
_cell.length_a   1.000
_cell.length_b   1.000
_cell.length_c   1.000
_cell.angle_alpha   90.00
_cell.angle_beta   90.00
_cell.angle_gamma   90.00
#
_symmetry.space_group_name_H-M   'P 1'
#
loop_
_entity.id
_entity.type
_entity.pdbx_description
1 polymer ?
#
loop_
_entity_poly.entity_id
_entity_poly.type
_entity_poly.pdbx_seq_one_letter_code
_entity_poly.pdbx_strand_id
1 'polypeptide(L)'
;MKKIIILSALSLSLLSPKVAMGANTYEVAKGDTLTKIASEYDVSIDELLKTNSAIKDANQIRIGQIINLPASNTTVNQKESQSVEQRVLSLVNEERSKAGLSPLEMDTEVSNVAILKSEDMRDNNYFNHTSPSYGSPFDMMKSFGISYEYAGENIAAGQPSADAVMKSWMNSPGHKANILNKNYTHIGIGHVTGGKYAHYWTQQFIGN
;
A
#
# COMPACT_ATOMS: atom_id res chain seq x y z
N MET A 1 3.55 35.07 -54.16
CA MET A 1 4.48 34.83 -53.04
C MET A 1 3.75 34.06 -51.97
N LYS A 2 3.94 32.71 -51.92
CA LYS A 2 3.31 31.82 -50.93
C LYS A 2 4.26 31.69 -49.75
N LYS A 3 3.83 32.14 -48.55
CA LYS A 3 4.57 31.96 -47.29
C LYS A 3 4.35 30.54 -46.79
N ILE A 4 5.42 29.74 -46.72
CA ILE A 4 5.45 28.42 -46.11
C ILE A 4 5.66 28.63 -44.61
N ILE A 5 4.69 28.25 -43.81
CA ILE A 5 4.81 28.19 -42.34
C ILE A 5 5.33 26.80 -42.01
N ILE A 6 6.56 26.73 -41.51
CA ILE A 6 7.17 25.51 -41.00
C ILE A 6 6.72 25.37 -39.55
N LEU A 7 5.86 24.37 -39.28
CA LEU A 7 5.44 23.98 -37.97
C LEU A 7 6.49 23.03 -37.39
N SER A 8 7.33 23.51 -36.48
CA SER A 8 8.29 22.67 -35.78
C SER A 8 7.55 21.89 -34.67
N ALA A 9 7.38 20.60 -34.91
CA ALA A 9 6.90 19.67 -33.90
C ALA A 9 7.99 19.45 -32.84
N LEU A 10 7.78 19.96 -31.64
CA LEU A 10 8.62 19.70 -30.48
C LEU A 10 8.30 18.30 -29.97
N SER A 11 9.10 17.31 -30.34
CA SER A 11 8.99 15.94 -29.83
C SER A 11 9.48 15.93 -28.38
N LEU A 12 8.54 15.80 -27.44
CA LEU A 12 8.81 15.52 -26.04
C LEU A 12 9.25 14.05 -25.92
N SER A 13 10.55 13.81 -25.91
CA SER A 13 11.11 12.50 -25.65
C SER A 13 10.93 12.16 -24.18
N LEU A 14 10.02 11.22 -23.89
CA LEU A 14 9.96 10.53 -22.60
C LEU A 14 11.26 9.73 -22.44
N LEU A 15 12.20 10.25 -21.65
CA LEU A 15 13.35 9.46 -21.21
C LEU A 15 12.86 8.42 -20.21
N SER A 16 12.67 7.19 -20.70
CA SER A 16 12.60 6.04 -19.81
C SER A 16 13.96 5.83 -19.14
N PRO A 17 14.03 5.53 -17.84
CA PRO A 17 15.30 5.27 -17.17
C PRO A 17 15.97 4.05 -17.82
N LYS A 18 17.20 4.21 -18.27
CA LYS A 18 18.03 3.11 -18.78
C LYS A 18 18.50 2.28 -17.59
N VAL A 19 17.88 1.13 -17.38
CA VAL A 19 18.42 0.10 -16.49
C VAL A 19 19.64 -0.51 -17.19
N ALA A 20 20.84 -0.22 -16.70
CA ALA A 20 22.05 -0.89 -17.12
C ALA A 20 22.06 -2.30 -16.51
N MET A 21 21.98 -3.35 -17.36
CA MET A 21 22.17 -4.73 -16.92
C MET A 21 23.63 -4.92 -16.46
N GLY A 22 23.83 -5.10 -15.12
CA GLY A 22 25.12 -5.50 -14.58
C GLY A 22 25.52 -4.92 -13.21
N ALA A 23 24.86 -3.85 -12.73
CA ALA A 23 25.03 -3.37 -11.35
C ALA A 23 23.65 -2.98 -10.82
N ASN A 24 23.33 -3.43 -9.59
CA ASN A 24 22.14 -2.99 -8.87
C ASN A 24 22.34 -1.54 -8.42
N THR A 25 22.23 -0.56 -9.35
CA THR A 25 22.40 0.86 -9.06
C THR A 25 21.29 1.67 -9.66
N TYR A 26 20.93 2.76 -9.02
CA TYR A 26 19.96 3.75 -9.45
C TYR A 26 20.60 5.14 -9.51
N GLU A 27 20.37 5.89 -10.58
CA GLU A 27 20.81 7.28 -10.71
C GLU A 27 19.66 8.21 -10.31
N VAL A 28 19.87 9.05 -9.29
CA VAL A 28 18.86 9.94 -8.72
C VAL A 28 18.41 10.97 -9.76
N ALA A 29 17.11 10.98 -10.05
CA ALA A 29 16.47 11.94 -10.94
C ALA A 29 15.87 13.13 -10.17
N LYS A 30 15.40 14.15 -10.90
CA LYS A 30 14.77 15.34 -10.31
C LYS A 30 13.44 14.95 -9.63
N GLY A 31 13.33 15.22 -8.34
CA GLY A 31 12.14 14.96 -7.53
C GLY A 31 12.14 13.62 -6.80
N ASP A 32 13.27 12.88 -6.89
CA ASP A 32 13.44 11.66 -6.11
C ASP A 32 13.78 11.96 -4.65
N THR A 33 13.38 11.02 -3.82
CA THR A 33 13.77 10.91 -2.41
C THR A 33 14.21 9.49 -2.14
N LEU A 34 15.03 9.27 -1.12
CA LEU A 34 15.43 7.91 -0.76
C LEU A 34 14.22 7.02 -0.43
N THR A 35 13.15 7.61 0.13
CA THR A 35 11.88 6.93 0.42
C THR A 35 11.17 6.45 -0.86
N LYS A 36 11.13 7.30 -1.92
CA LYS A 36 10.54 6.90 -3.20
C LYS A 36 11.35 5.79 -3.86
N ILE A 37 12.68 5.90 -3.86
CA ILE A 37 13.58 4.88 -4.41
C ILE A 37 13.42 3.56 -3.65
N ALA A 38 13.37 3.62 -2.31
CA ALA A 38 13.14 2.45 -1.46
C ALA A 38 11.83 1.73 -1.82
N SER A 39 10.75 2.50 -1.96
CA SER A 39 9.43 1.98 -2.34
C SER A 39 9.40 1.40 -3.76
N GLU A 40 10.06 2.05 -4.74
CA GLU A 40 10.10 1.61 -6.13
C GLU A 40 10.85 0.28 -6.31
N TYR A 41 11.89 0.06 -5.49
CA TYR A 41 12.73 -1.14 -5.56
C TYR A 41 12.43 -2.17 -4.46
N ASP A 42 11.34 -1.97 -3.70
CA ASP A 42 10.91 -2.86 -2.61
C ASP A 42 12.01 -3.18 -1.61
N VAL A 43 12.73 -2.13 -1.17
CA VAL A 43 13.79 -2.21 -0.17
C VAL A 43 13.53 -1.21 0.96
N SER A 44 14.01 -1.49 2.16
CA SER A 44 13.91 -0.54 3.27
C SER A 44 14.93 0.61 3.13
N ILE A 45 14.63 1.76 3.72
CA ILE A 45 15.59 2.88 3.79
C ILE A 45 16.85 2.45 4.53
N ASP A 46 16.74 1.64 5.58
CA ASP A 46 17.86 1.12 6.35
C ASP A 46 18.79 0.24 5.51
N GLU A 47 18.23 -0.61 4.64
CA GLU A 47 19.00 -1.43 3.71
C GLU A 47 19.69 -0.56 2.66
N LEU A 48 19.01 0.45 2.11
CA LEU A 48 19.64 1.41 1.21
C LEU A 48 20.79 2.16 1.90
N LEU A 49 20.61 2.62 3.13
CA LEU A 49 21.66 3.32 3.88
C LEU A 49 22.85 2.39 4.21
N LYS A 50 22.60 1.14 4.58
CA LYS A 50 23.67 0.14 4.80
C LYS A 50 24.49 -0.10 3.54
N THR A 51 23.83 -0.18 2.38
CA THR A 51 24.49 -0.39 1.09
C THR A 51 25.17 0.88 0.57
N ASN A 52 24.78 2.05 1.07
CA ASN A 52 25.29 3.37 0.69
C ASN A 52 25.84 4.14 1.90
N SER A 53 26.86 3.61 2.55
CA SER A 53 27.44 4.17 3.80
C SER A 53 27.95 5.61 3.68
N ALA A 54 28.13 6.13 2.47
CA ALA A 54 28.46 7.54 2.18
C ALA A 54 27.25 8.48 2.39
N ILE A 55 26.01 7.97 2.37
CA ILE A 55 24.79 8.75 2.64
C ILE A 55 24.63 8.83 4.16
N LYS A 56 24.91 10.00 4.72
CA LYS A 56 24.81 10.26 6.16
C LYS A 56 23.43 10.75 6.59
N ASP A 57 22.68 11.32 5.64
CA ASP A 57 21.31 11.84 5.86
C ASP A 57 20.42 11.40 4.70
N ALA A 58 19.39 10.61 5.02
CA ALA A 58 18.43 10.07 4.05
C ALA A 58 17.69 11.18 3.25
N ASN A 59 17.65 12.41 3.78
CA ASN A 59 17.00 13.55 3.13
C ASN A 59 17.94 14.32 2.19
N GLN A 60 19.22 13.95 2.11
CA GLN A 60 20.23 14.67 1.35
C GLN A 60 20.82 13.83 0.22
N ILE A 61 20.01 13.50 -0.77
CA ILE A 61 20.46 12.92 -2.05
C ILE A 61 20.47 13.99 -3.14
N ARG A 62 21.31 13.83 -4.16
CA ARG A 62 21.50 14.82 -5.24
C ARG A 62 21.15 14.21 -6.58
N ILE A 63 20.60 15.00 -7.50
CA ILE A 63 20.38 14.60 -8.88
C ILE A 63 21.71 14.14 -9.50
N GLY A 64 21.70 12.98 -10.17
CA GLY A 64 22.87 12.32 -10.73
C GLY A 64 23.69 11.50 -9.73
N GLN A 65 23.29 11.46 -8.45
CA GLN A 65 23.93 10.58 -7.46
C GLN A 65 23.59 9.13 -7.74
N ILE A 66 24.61 8.26 -7.71
CA ILE A 66 24.41 6.82 -7.86
C ILE A 66 24.07 6.23 -6.49
N ILE A 67 22.94 5.56 -6.41
CA ILE A 67 22.48 4.78 -5.26
C ILE A 67 22.71 3.30 -5.58
N ASN A 68 23.50 2.61 -4.75
CA ASN A 68 23.64 1.18 -4.84
C ASN A 68 22.38 0.54 -4.25
N LEU A 69 21.67 -0.23 -5.07
CA LEU A 69 20.54 -1.01 -4.62
C LEU A 69 21.04 -2.31 -3.98
N PRO A 70 20.48 -2.74 -2.84
CA PRO A 70 20.82 -4.05 -2.29
C PRO A 70 20.62 -5.13 -3.34
N ALA A 71 21.50 -6.13 -3.38
CA ALA A 71 21.28 -7.29 -4.24
C ALA A 71 19.96 -7.95 -3.83
N SER A 72 19.05 -8.19 -4.77
CA SER A 72 17.84 -8.96 -4.51
C SER A 72 18.23 -10.37 -4.10
N ASN A 73 18.41 -10.60 -2.81
CA ASN A 73 18.58 -11.93 -2.27
C ASN A 73 17.23 -12.64 -2.28
N THR A 74 16.92 -13.30 -3.39
CA THR A 74 15.71 -14.10 -3.60
C THR A 74 15.70 -15.39 -2.74
N THR A 75 16.44 -15.44 -1.65
CA THR A 75 16.42 -16.58 -0.74
C THR A 75 16.97 -16.21 0.63
N VAL A 76 16.28 -15.39 1.45
CA VAL A 76 16.33 -15.52 2.94
C VAL A 76 15.18 -14.71 3.54
N ASN A 77 14.25 -15.38 4.22
CA ASN A 77 13.21 -14.83 5.10
C ASN A 77 12.15 -13.90 4.49
N GLN A 78 11.20 -14.47 3.75
CA GLN A 78 9.89 -13.84 3.45
C GLN A 78 9.08 -13.41 4.69
N LYS A 79 9.63 -13.52 5.89
CA LYS A 79 8.94 -13.21 7.15
C LYS A 79 9.26 -11.83 7.74
N GLU A 80 10.29 -11.10 7.24
CA GLU A 80 10.74 -9.83 7.85
C GLU A 80 10.68 -8.58 6.96
N SER A 81 10.29 -8.68 5.66
CA SER A 81 10.12 -7.50 4.79
C SER A 81 8.70 -7.35 4.21
N GLN A 82 7.76 -8.15 4.66
CA GLN A 82 6.38 -8.02 4.25
C GLN A 82 5.77 -6.80 4.94
N SER A 83 5.14 -5.87 4.17
CA SER A 83 4.41 -4.77 4.80
C SER A 83 3.34 -5.32 5.75
N VAL A 84 2.92 -4.52 6.71
CA VAL A 84 1.92 -4.95 7.69
C VAL A 84 0.59 -5.30 7.00
N GLU A 85 0.24 -4.62 5.91
CA GLU A 85 -0.93 -4.89 5.08
C GLU A 85 -0.79 -6.21 4.32
N GLN A 86 0.38 -6.48 3.76
CA GLN A 86 0.69 -7.77 3.12
C GLN A 86 0.62 -8.92 4.12
N ARG A 87 1.07 -8.71 5.36
CA ARG A 87 0.95 -9.70 6.43
C ARG A 87 -0.52 -9.97 6.77
N VAL A 88 -1.37 -8.93 6.85
CA VAL A 88 -2.82 -9.09 7.06
C VAL A 88 -3.45 -9.87 5.90
N LEU A 89 -3.13 -9.54 4.64
CA LEU A 89 -3.61 -10.29 3.47
C LEU A 89 -3.23 -11.77 3.54
N SER A 90 -1.98 -12.07 3.87
CA SER A 90 -1.50 -13.45 4.04
C SER A 90 -2.34 -14.21 5.07
N LEU A 91 -2.58 -13.60 6.24
CA LEU A 91 -3.39 -14.19 7.31
C LEU A 91 -4.86 -14.38 6.91
N VAL A 92 -5.44 -13.41 6.19
CA VAL A 92 -6.79 -13.54 5.62
C VAL A 92 -6.86 -14.74 4.70
N ASN A 93 -5.90 -14.88 3.78
CA ASN A 93 -5.88 -15.95 2.79
C ASN A 93 -5.58 -17.33 3.42
N GLU A 94 -4.81 -17.37 4.52
CA GLU A 94 -4.66 -18.59 5.33
C GLU A 94 -6.02 -19.06 5.91
N GLU A 95 -6.82 -18.16 6.49
CA GLU A 95 -8.13 -18.50 7.04
C GLU A 95 -9.14 -18.87 5.95
N ARG A 96 -9.10 -18.18 4.80
CA ARG A 96 -9.93 -18.54 3.64
C ARG A 96 -9.57 -19.90 3.08
N SER A 97 -8.30 -20.21 2.96
CA SER A 97 -7.81 -21.53 2.52
C SER A 97 -8.29 -22.66 3.44
N LYS A 98 -8.22 -22.47 4.78
CA LYS A 98 -8.76 -23.43 5.77
C LYS A 98 -10.27 -23.64 5.60
N ALA A 99 -11.00 -22.65 5.10
CA ALA A 99 -12.42 -22.71 4.82
C ALA A 99 -12.76 -23.19 3.39
N GLY A 100 -11.76 -23.54 2.57
CA GLY A 100 -11.95 -23.99 1.19
C GLY A 100 -12.37 -22.87 0.22
N LEU A 101 -12.05 -21.61 0.55
CA LEU A 101 -12.38 -20.44 -0.26
C LEU A 101 -11.18 -19.98 -1.09
N SER A 102 -11.47 -19.39 -2.25
CA SER A 102 -10.44 -18.73 -3.07
C SER A 102 -9.77 -17.58 -2.30
N PRO A 103 -8.46 -17.36 -2.50
CA PRO A 103 -7.78 -16.22 -1.90
C PRO A 103 -8.36 -14.88 -2.41
N LEU A 104 -8.24 -13.84 -1.61
CA LEU A 104 -8.48 -12.46 -2.04
C LEU A 104 -7.20 -11.88 -2.62
N GLU A 105 -7.36 -11.01 -3.62
CA GLU A 105 -6.28 -10.22 -4.18
C GLU A 105 -6.27 -8.82 -3.55
N MET A 106 -5.07 -8.26 -3.33
CA MET A 106 -4.94 -6.87 -2.86
C MET A 106 -5.32 -5.93 -3.98
N ASP A 107 -6.27 -5.02 -3.73
CA ASP A 107 -6.60 -3.92 -4.63
C ASP A 107 -6.00 -2.62 -4.09
N THR A 108 -5.23 -1.92 -4.91
CA THR A 108 -4.53 -0.70 -4.52
C THR A 108 -5.48 0.47 -4.29
N GLU A 109 -6.51 0.62 -5.13
CA GLU A 109 -7.47 1.72 -5.00
C GLU A 109 -8.34 1.53 -3.75
N VAL A 110 -8.79 0.31 -3.50
CA VAL A 110 -9.51 -0.05 -2.27
C VAL A 110 -8.62 0.11 -1.03
N SER A 111 -7.32 -0.22 -1.13
CA SER A 111 -6.36 -0.01 -0.04
C SER A 111 -6.16 1.47 0.29
N ASN A 112 -6.11 2.33 -0.71
CA ASN A 112 -6.04 3.78 -0.50
C ASN A 112 -7.26 4.29 0.28
N VAL A 113 -8.46 3.81 -0.05
CA VAL A 113 -9.70 4.18 0.68
C VAL A 113 -9.68 3.61 2.10
N ALA A 114 -9.17 2.39 2.31
CA ALA A 114 -9.04 1.78 3.64
C ALA A 114 -8.02 2.54 4.54
N ILE A 115 -6.92 3.03 3.96
CA ILE A 115 -5.94 3.89 4.65
C ILE A 115 -6.62 5.21 5.04
N LEU A 116 -7.29 5.90 4.11
CA LEU A 116 -8.02 7.13 4.39
C LEU A 116 -9.08 6.95 5.48
N LYS A 117 -9.77 5.80 5.51
CA LYS A 117 -10.72 5.47 6.59
C LYS A 117 -10.03 5.35 7.94
N SER A 118 -8.88 4.71 8.00
CA SER A 118 -8.09 4.57 9.23
C SER A 118 -7.54 5.93 9.70
N GLU A 119 -7.10 6.78 8.77
CA GLU A 119 -6.68 8.17 9.04
C GLU A 119 -7.84 9.02 9.56
N ASP A 120 -9.00 8.95 8.92
CA ASP A 120 -10.19 9.68 9.32
C ASP A 120 -10.64 9.31 10.75
N MET A 121 -10.62 8.01 11.10
CA MET A 121 -10.88 7.57 12.48
C MET A 121 -9.87 8.13 13.49
N ARG A 122 -8.56 8.15 13.12
CA ARG A 122 -7.50 8.69 13.96
C ARG A 122 -7.64 10.19 14.16
N ASP A 123 -7.79 10.94 13.07
CA ASP A 123 -7.69 12.39 13.05
C ASP A 123 -8.94 13.07 13.58
N ASN A 124 -10.11 12.49 13.34
CA ASN A 124 -11.39 12.94 13.88
C ASN A 124 -11.78 12.28 15.23
N ASN A 125 -10.85 11.49 15.80
CA ASN A 125 -10.99 10.88 17.13
C ASN A 125 -12.31 10.10 17.33
N TYR A 126 -12.65 9.24 16.36
CA TYR A 126 -13.81 8.35 16.43
C TYR A 126 -13.44 6.91 16.08
N PHE A 127 -14.34 5.97 16.42
CA PHE A 127 -14.24 4.57 16.00
C PHE A 127 -15.63 4.07 15.64
N ASN A 128 -15.97 4.12 14.36
CA ASN A 128 -17.27 3.75 13.82
C ASN A 128 -17.15 3.47 12.32
N HIS A 129 -18.00 2.59 11.78
CA HIS A 129 -18.12 2.37 10.34
C HIS A 129 -18.55 3.64 9.59
N THR A 130 -19.50 4.39 10.14
CA THR A 130 -19.95 5.68 9.56
C THR A 130 -18.94 6.77 9.88
N SER A 131 -18.36 7.34 8.82
CA SER A 131 -17.46 8.48 8.89
C SER A 131 -18.26 9.79 8.99
N PRO A 132 -17.82 10.75 9.85
CA PRO A 132 -18.39 12.09 9.83
C PRO A 132 -18.07 12.86 8.53
N SER A 133 -16.97 12.47 7.83
CA SER A 133 -16.50 13.15 6.61
C SER A 133 -17.05 12.50 5.34
N TYR A 134 -17.20 11.17 5.32
CA TYR A 134 -17.45 10.38 4.09
C TYR A 134 -18.76 9.56 4.13
N GLY A 135 -19.50 9.56 5.26
CA GLY A 135 -20.70 8.75 5.40
C GLY A 135 -20.42 7.26 5.66
N SER A 136 -21.25 6.37 5.13
CA SER A 136 -21.04 4.93 5.26
C SER A 136 -19.78 4.46 4.49
N PRO A 137 -19.20 3.29 4.82
CA PRO A 137 -18.08 2.74 4.05
C PRO A 137 -18.42 2.56 2.56
N PHE A 138 -19.68 2.29 2.26
CA PHE A 138 -20.17 2.14 0.89
C PHE A 138 -20.23 3.47 0.14
N ASP A 139 -20.67 4.55 0.82
CA ASP A 139 -20.65 5.90 0.27
C ASP A 139 -19.22 6.37 0.04
N MET A 140 -18.33 6.08 1.01
CA MET A 140 -16.92 6.39 0.90
C MET A 140 -16.29 5.70 -0.32
N MET A 141 -16.38 4.38 -0.45
CA MET A 141 -15.85 3.65 -1.61
C MET A 141 -16.38 4.20 -2.94
N LYS A 142 -17.69 4.48 -3.04
CA LYS A 142 -18.28 5.07 -4.26
C LYS A 142 -17.76 6.46 -4.56
N SER A 143 -17.53 7.30 -3.55
CA SER A 143 -17.01 8.67 -3.74
C SER A 143 -15.58 8.68 -4.29
N PHE A 144 -14.84 7.60 -4.08
CA PHE A 144 -13.51 7.35 -4.65
C PHE A 144 -13.53 6.52 -5.93
N GLY A 145 -14.71 6.29 -6.53
CA GLY A 145 -14.85 5.62 -7.83
C GLY A 145 -14.80 4.10 -7.78
N ILE A 146 -14.81 3.48 -6.59
CA ILE A 146 -14.80 2.02 -6.45
C ILE A 146 -16.17 1.46 -6.85
N SER A 147 -16.17 0.56 -7.83
CA SER A 147 -17.35 -0.17 -8.30
C SER A 147 -17.34 -1.59 -7.74
N TYR A 148 -18.51 -2.12 -7.38
CA TYR A 148 -18.65 -3.47 -6.83
C TYR A 148 -20.10 -3.95 -6.91
N GLU A 149 -20.31 -5.27 -6.91
CA GLU A 149 -21.63 -5.89 -6.64
C GLU A 149 -21.78 -6.23 -5.16
N TYR A 150 -20.69 -6.68 -4.53
CA TYR A 150 -20.62 -7.02 -3.12
C TYR A 150 -19.56 -6.19 -2.43
N ALA A 151 -19.86 -5.69 -1.24
CA ALA A 151 -18.88 -4.95 -0.45
C ALA A 151 -19.08 -5.20 1.05
N GLY A 152 -18.01 -5.00 1.82
CA GLY A 152 -18.02 -5.09 3.28
C GLY A 152 -16.84 -4.37 3.89
N GLU A 153 -16.94 -4.13 5.19
CA GLU A 153 -15.87 -3.47 5.95
C GLU A 153 -15.67 -4.14 7.30
N ASN A 154 -14.41 -4.31 7.70
CA ASN A 154 -13.99 -4.57 9.06
C ASN A 154 -13.12 -3.41 9.54
N ILE A 155 -13.35 -2.95 10.75
CA ILE A 155 -12.49 -1.96 11.42
C ILE A 155 -12.00 -2.52 12.76
N ALA A 156 -10.83 -2.08 13.18
CA ALA A 156 -10.29 -2.38 14.51
C ALA A 156 -9.40 -1.24 15.01
N ALA A 157 -9.21 -1.14 16.32
CA ALA A 157 -8.34 -0.14 16.91
C ALA A 157 -7.64 -0.68 18.16
N GLY A 158 -6.36 -0.32 18.33
CA GLY A 158 -5.56 -0.68 19.49
C GLY A 158 -4.70 -1.93 19.33
N GLN A 159 -4.92 -2.76 18.31
CA GLN A 159 -4.12 -3.97 18.11
C GLN A 159 -2.73 -3.60 17.56
N PRO A 160 -1.63 -4.06 18.20
CA PRO A 160 -0.29 -3.59 17.86
C PRO A 160 0.36 -4.29 16.66
N SER A 161 -0.28 -5.29 16.07
CA SER A 161 0.28 -6.06 14.96
C SER A 161 -0.79 -6.70 14.07
N ALA A 162 -0.39 -7.10 12.87
CA ALA A 162 -1.23 -7.85 11.93
C ALA A 162 -1.80 -9.14 12.56
N ASP A 163 -0.99 -9.90 13.28
CA ASP A 163 -1.41 -11.14 13.93
C ASP A 163 -2.44 -10.86 15.05
N ALA A 164 -2.24 -9.77 15.81
CA ALA A 164 -3.16 -9.38 16.87
C ALA A 164 -4.52 -8.92 16.33
N VAL A 165 -4.54 -8.08 15.28
CA VAL A 165 -5.79 -7.62 14.68
C VAL A 165 -6.53 -8.75 13.98
N MET A 166 -5.82 -9.62 13.27
CA MET A 166 -6.43 -10.78 12.61
C MET A 166 -7.06 -11.74 13.62
N LYS A 167 -6.37 -12.02 14.74
CA LYS A 167 -6.94 -12.82 15.85
C LYS A 167 -8.21 -12.17 16.40
N SER A 168 -8.23 -10.84 16.56
CA SER A 168 -9.39 -10.11 17.03
C SER A 168 -10.57 -10.26 16.06
N TRP A 169 -10.35 -10.05 14.77
CA TRP A 169 -11.39 -10.19 13.75
C TRP A 169 -11.93 -11.61 13.65
N MET A 170 -11.07 -12.64 13.68
CA MET A 170 -11.52 -14.03 13.61
C MET A 170 -12.29 -14.50 14.84
N ASN A 171 -12.11 -13.86 16.00
CA ASN A 171 -12.88 -14.12 17.23
C ASN A 171 -14.23 -13.37 17.24
N SER A 172 -14.49 -12.49 16.29
CA SER A 172 -15.75 -11.75 16.17
C SER A 172 -16.60 -12.35 15.05
N PRO A 173 -17.81 -12.87 15.31
CA PRO A 173 -18.63 -13.51 14.30
C PRO A 173 -18.89 -12.64 13.07
N GLY A 174 -19.14 -11.33 13.24
CA GLY A 174 -19.41 -10.40 12.15
C GLY A 174 -18.17 -10.15 11.29
N HIS A 175 -17.02 -9.87 11.89
CA HIS A 175 -15.78 -9.65 11.17
C HIS A 175 -15.31 -10.93 10.44
N LYS A 176 -15.41 -12.08 11.11
CA LYS A 176 -15.11 -13.39 10.52
C LYS A 176 -15.99 -13.68 9.30
N ALA A 177 -17.29 -13.34 9.38
CA ALA A 177 -18.21 -13.53 8.27
C ALA A 177 -17.79 -12.72 7.02
N ASN A 178 -17.27 -11.50 7.19
CA ASN A 178 -16.70 -10.73 6.09
C ASN A 178 -15.46 -11.41 5.52
N ILE A 179 -14.49 -11.82 6.35
CA ILE A 179 -13.26 -12.48 5.91
C ILE A 179 -13.55 -13.75 5.12
N LEU A 180 -14.56 -14.51 5.54
CA LEU A 180 -14.95 -15.78 4.92
C LEU A 180 -16.12 -15.67 3.92
N ASN A 181 -16.46 -14.47 3.48
CA ASN A 181 -17.50 -14.30 2.47
C ASN A 181 -16.99 -14.74 1.08
N LYS A 182 -17.71 -15.69 0.48
CA LYS A 182 -17.36 -16.26 -0.83
C LYS A 182 -17.54 -15.30 -2.01
N ASN A 183 -18.34 -14.27 -1.82
CA ASN A 183 -18.65 -13.29 -2.87
C ASN A 183 -17.56 -12.23 -3.01
N TYR A 184 -16.60 -12.14 -2.09
CA TYR A 184 -15.49 -11.22 -2.21
C TYR A 184 -14.33 -11.84 -2.98
N THR A 185 -13.73 -11.03 -3.85
CA THR A 185 -12.58 -11.37 -4.69
C THR A 185 -11.35 -10.50 -4.39
N HIS A 186 -11.58 -9.27 -3.93
CA HIS A 186 -10.51 -8.31 -3.63
C HIS A 186 -10.67 -7.71 -2.24
N ILE A 187 -9.56 -7.21 -1.72
CA ILE A 187 -9.49 -6.56 -0.41
C ILE A 187 -8.55 -5.36 -0.48
N GLY A 188 -8.96 -4.26 0.17
CA GLY A 188 -8.07 -3.16 0.54
C GLY A 188 -7.80 -3.19 2.04
N ILE A 189 -6.56 -2.93 2.43
CA ILE A 189 -6.14 -2.92 3.83
C ILE A 189 -5.48 -1.60 4.15
N GLY A 190 -5.93 -0.95 5.23
CA GLY A 190 -5.36 0.27 5.76
C GLY A 190 -4.93 0.10 7.21
N HIS A 191 -3.70 0.51 7.53
CA HIS A 191 -3.19 0.60 8.88
C HIS A 191 -2.53 1.95 9.10
N VAL A 192 -2.89 2.64 10.14
CA VAL A 192 -2.23 3.88 10.56
C VAL A 192 -1.97 3.88 12.06
N THR A 193 -0.90 4.55 12.45
CA THR A 193 -0.49 4.70 13.85
C THR A 193 -0.76 6.09 14.39
N GLY A 194 -0.79 6.22 15.73
CA GLY A 194 -1.02 7.48 16.43
C GLY A 194 -2.43 7.58 16.99
N GLY A 195 -2.81 8.80 17.40
CA GLY A 195 -4.12 9.08 17.97
C GLY A 195 -4.41 8.33 19.27
N LYS A 196 -5.69 8.33 19.67
CA LYS A 196 -6.17 7.80 20.96
C LYS A 196 -5.91 6.30 21.17
N TYR A 197 -6.01 5.52 20.09
CA TYR A 197 -5.91 4.05 20.16
C TYR A 197 -4.55 3.52 19.70
N ALA A 198 -3.59 4.38 19.36
CA ALA A 198 -2.25 4.06 18.85
C ALA A 198 -2.22 3.35 17.50
N HIS A 199 -3.19 2.50 17.19
CA HIS A 199 -3.33 1.77 15.93
C HIS A 199 -4.78 1.78 15.46
N TYR A 200 -4.98 2.02 14.17
CA TYR A 200 -6.29 1.96 13.50
C TYR A 200 -6.16 1.10 12.26
N TRP A 201 -7.12 0.19 12.07
CA TRP A 201 -7.12 -0.83 11.03
C TRP A 201 -8.44 -0.81 10.28
N THR A 202 -8.35 -0.92 8.97
CA THR A 202 -9.52 -1.05 8.10
C THR A 202 -9.25 -2.15 7.07
N GLN A 203 -10.21 -3.06 6.90
CA GLN A 203 -10.32 -3.93 5.74
C GLN A 203 -11.58 -3.53 4.97
N GLN A 204 -11.46 -3.25 3.68
CA GLN A 204 -12.59 -3.09 2.77
C GLN A 204 -12.55 -4.22 1.75
N PHE A 205 -13.67 -4.89 1.60
CA PHE A 205 -13.83 -6.03 0.72
C PHE A 205 -14.72 -5.66 -0.44
N ILE A 206 -14.38 -6.13 -1.65
CA ILE A 206 -15.23 -6.01 -2.83
C ILE A 206 -15.30 -7.34 -3.60
N GLY A 207 -16.40 -7.52 -4.35
CA GLY A 207 -16.61 -8.59 -5.31
C GLY A 207 -17.45 -8.10 -6.48
N ASN A 208 -17.14 -8.59 -7.67
CA ASN A 208 -17.83 -8.31 -8.93
C ASN A 208 -18.40 -9.61 -9.50
#